data_efefd072881dea9b88371bf0045ec69c
#
_entry.id   efefd072881dea9b88371bf0045ec69c
#
_cell.length_a   1.000
_cell.length_b   1.000
_cell.length_c   1.000
_cell.angle_alpha   90.00
_cell.angle_beta   90.00
_cell.angle_gamma   90.00
#
_symmetry.space_group_name_H-M   'P 1'
#
loop_
_entity.id
_entity.type
_entity.pdbx_description
1 polymer ?
#
loop_
_entity_poly.entity_id
_entity_poly.type
_entity_poly.pdbx_seq_one_letter_code
_entity_poly.pdbx_strand_id
1 'polypeptide(L)'
;MSNCHICDGQLDDFEQYPDLYQITSDCRPWRKGSRLCICQECATVQKPVDKQWLYETKEIYDSYEMYVQADGLEQNTFNSTSGTSEARSKRIVSWLCEYDLPSTGTLLDIGCGNGAFLKTFSDLNPNYDLVGLELDDKHKQEVESIKRVKNFYNCNLEALDESFDIIVMIHALEHISDPVQYLVSISKKLNQGGLLLIEVPHLEKSPFDILITDHCTHFNLESLETVVKKSKFKIVKATSDYIPKELSLL
;
A
#
# COMPACT_ATOMS: atom_id res chain seq x y z
N MET A 1 -5.76 25.42 -7.18
CA MET A 1 -6.64 24.24 -7.03
C MET A 1 -5.76 23.03 -7.26
N SER A 2 -5.83 22.02 -6.45
CA SER A 2 -5.10 20.76 -6.68
C SER A 2 -5.81 19.99 -7.80
N ASN A 3 -5.01 19.36 -8.68
CA ASN A 3 -5.51 18.53 -9.75
C ASN A 3 -5.52 17.05 -9.32
N CYS A 4 -6.10 16.20 -10.15
CA CYS A 4 -6.16 14.76 -9.91
C CYS A 4 -4.75 14.15 -9.85
N HIS A 5 -4.46 13.35 -8.82
CA HIS A 5 -3.17 12.66 -8.64
C HIS A 5 -2.82 11.69 -9.77
N ILE A 6 -3.83 11.23 -10.52
CA ILE A 6 -3.66 10.21 -11.57
C ILE A 6 -3.61 10.82 -12.95
N CYS A 7 -4.54 11.72 -13.29
CA CYS A 7 -4.69 12.19 -14.68
C CYS A 7 -4.50 13.69 -14.87
N ASP A 8 -4.28 14.43 -13.78
CA ASP A 8 -4.15 15.89 -13.76
C ASP A 8 -5.46 16.63 -14.12
N GLY A 9 -6.59 15.92 -14.16
CA GLY A 9 -7.91 16.47 -14.42
C GLY A 9 -8.46 17.35 -13.27
N GLN A 10 -9.56 18.09 -13.55
CA GLN A 10 -10.21 18.92 -12.56
C GLN A 10 -10.92 18.07 -11.49
N LEU A 11 -11.00 18.63 -10.28
CA LEU A 11 -11.61 17.98 -9.12
C LEU A 11 -12.90 18.69 -8.73
N ASP A 12 -13.95 17.91 -8.47
CA ASP A 12 -15.18 18.36 -7.82
C ASP A 12 -15.17 17.95 -6.35
N ASP A 13 -15.52 18.90 -5.47
CA ASP A 13 -15.62 18.65 -4.03
C ASP A 13 -16.93 17.95 -3.65
N PHE A 14 -16.88 17.06 -2.69
CA PHE A 14 -18.06 16.57 -1.97
C PHE A 14 -18.41 17.55 -0.85
N GLU A 15 -19.41 18.39 -1.06
CA GLU A 15 -19.78 19.51 -0.18
C GLU A 15 -20.05 19.09 1.28
N GLN A 16 -20.66 17.92 1.50
CA GLN A 16 -21.02 17.43 2.83
C GLN A 16 -19.87 16.68 3.54
N TYR A 17 -18.78 16.37 2.85
CA TYR A 17 -17.69 15.57 3.41
C TYR A 17 -16.99 16.24 4.61
N PRO A 18 -16.76 17.58 4.63
CA PRO A 18 -16.15 18.26 5.77
C PRO A 18 -16.92 18.12 7.08
N ASP A 19 -18.22 17.80 7.03
CA ASP A 19 -19.07 17.61 8.23
C ASP A 19 -18.94 16.21 8.83
N LEU A 20 -18.28 15.28 8.15
CA LEU A 20 -18.10 13.90 8.62
C LEU A 20 -16.93 13.79 9.59
N TYR A 21 -17.11 12.99 10.64
CA TYR A 21 -15.99 12.53 11.47
C TYR A 21 -15.13 11.57 10.68
N GLN A 22 -13.83 11.67 10.91
CA GLN A 22 -12.85 10.84 10.24
C GLN A 22 -12.08 9.97 11.24
N ILE A 23 -11.30 9.07 10.70
CA ILE A 23 -10.39 8.19 11.42
C ILE A 23 -9.02 8.24 10.76
N THR A 24 -8.01 7.83 11.46
CA THR A 24 -6.67 7.59 10.93
C THR A 24 -6.54 6.13 10.45
N SER A 25 -5.55 5.82 9.64
CA SER A 25 -5.30 4.44 9.19
C SER A 25 -4.96 3.49 10.34
N ASP A 26 -4.44 4.00 11.48
CA ASP A 26 -4.28 3.26 12.73
C ASP A 26 -5.54 3.27 13.63
N CYS A 27 -6.71 3.60 13.04
CA CYS A 27 -8.04 3.50 13.68
C CYS A 27 -8.31 4.47 14.84
N ARG A 28 -7.58 5.58 14.96
CA ARG A 28 -7.86 6.62 15.95
C ARG A 28 -8.94 7.58 15.43
N PRO A 29 -9.86 8.07 16.30
CA PRO A 29 -10.78 9.13 15.92
C PRO A 29 -10.02 10.38 15.45
N TRP A 30 -10.49 10.98 14.36
CA TRP A 30 -9.90 12.20 13.81
C TRP A 30 -10.93 13.31 13.67
N ARG A 31 -10.43 14.54 13.55
CA ARG A 31 -11.26 15.75 13.44
C ARG A 31 -11.99 15.82 12.11
N LYS A 32 -13.03 16.64 12.09
CA LYS A 32 -13.74 17.04 10.88
C LYS A 32 -12.95 18.08 10.09
N GLY A 33 -13.40 18.37 8.87
CA GLY A 33 -12.91 19.49 8.06
C GLY A 33 -12.00 19.10 6.89
N SER A 34 -11.66 17.81 6.72
CA SER A 34 -10.95 17.37 5.52
C SER A 34 -11.84 17.48 4.28
N ARG A 35 -11.21 17.51 3.12
CA ARG A 35 -11.88 17.53 1.82
C ARG A 35 -11.81 16.16 1.16
N LEU A 36 -12.86 15.81 0.41
CA LEU A 36 -12.89 14.67 -0.50
C LEU A 36 -13.34 15.18 -1.86
N CYS A 37 -12.69 14.72 -2.91
CA CYS A 37 -12.99 15.15 -4.29
C CYS A 37 -13.12 13.93 -5.20
N ILE A 38 -13.83 14.15 -6.32
CA ILE A 38 -13.86 13.23 -7.45
C ILE A 38 -13.27 13.90 -8.68
N CYS A 39 -12.47 13.19 -9.44
CA CYS A 39 -11.94 13.69 -10.70
C CYS A 39 -13.01 13.64 -11.80
N GLN A 40 -13.21 14.76 -12.50
CA GLN A 40 -14.16 14.86 -13.63
C GLN A 40 -13.76 13.98 -14.83
N GLU A 41 -12.46 13.70 -14.99
CA GLU A 41 -11.92 12.98 -16.14
C GLU A 41 -11.85 11.46 -15.93
N CYS A 42 -11.30 11.02 -14.78
CA CYS A 42 -11.05 9.61 -14.50
C CYS A 42 -11.85 9.04 -13.32
N ALA A 43 -12.76 9.83 -12.75
CA ALA A 43 -13.62 9.45 -11.64
C ALA A 43 -12.88 8.95 -10.37
N THR A 44 -11.57 9.17 -10.26
CA THR A 44 -10.83 8.81 -9.05
C THR A 44 -11.31 9.64 -7.88
N VAL A 45 -11.63 8.96 -6.78
CA VAL A 45 -11.95 9.59 -5.50
C VAL A 45 -10.66 9.82 -4.73
N GLN A 46 -10.43 11.04 -4.27
CA GLN A 46 -9.18 11.42 -3.64
C GLN A 46 -9.33 12.58 -2.66
N LYS A 47 -8.41 12.69 -1.72
CA LYS A 47 -8.22 13.91 -0.92
C LYS A 47 -7.20 14.80 -1.60
N PRO A 48 -7.47 16.12 -1.73
CA PRO A 48 -6.46 17.03 -2.26
C PRO A 48 -5.24 17.07 -1.34
N VAL A 49 -4.05 16.87 -1.91
CA VAL A 49 -2.79 17.00 -1.18
C VAL A 49 -2.44 18.49 -1.07
N ASP A 50 -3.07 19.15 -0.12
CA ASP A 50 -2.83 20.54 0.21
C ASP A 50 -2.04 20.69 1.53
N LYS A 51 -1.80 21.93 1.95
CA LYS A 51 -1.03 22.21 3.18
C LYS A 51 -1.70 21.64 4.44
N GLN A 52 -3.04 21.60 4.46
CA GLN A 52 -3.80 21.05 5.58
C GLN A 52 -3.60 19.54 5.64
N TRP A 53 -3.79 18.83 4.52
CA TRP A 53 -3.61 17.40 4.45
C TRP A 53 -2.17 16.98 4.83
N LEU A 54 -1.17 17.67 4.29
CA LEU A 54 0.25 17.41 4.64
C LEU A 54 0.54 17.61 6.12
N TYR A 55 -0.05 18.64 6.74
CA TYR A 55 0.10 18.89 8.17
C TYR A 55 -0.58 17.77 9.00
N GLU A 56 -1.79 17.40 8.64
CA GLU A 56 -2.55 16.35 9.33
C GLU A 56 -1.89 14.98 9.21
N THR A 57 -1.42 14.62 8.02
CA THR A 57 -0.69 13.37 7.78
C THR A 57 0.58 13.30 8.62
N LYS A 58 1.35 14.41 8.69
CA LYS A 58 2.52 14.46 9.57
C LYS A 58 2.15 14.24 11.04
N GLU A 59 1.09 14.90 11.53
CA GLU A 59 0.60 14.74 12.91
C GLU A 59 0.18 13.29 13.19
N ILE A 60 -0.44 12.62 12.21
CA ILE A 60 -0.82 11.21 12.32
C ILE A 60 0.42 10.33 12.45
N TYR A 61 1.41 10.49 11.57
CA TYR A 61 2.61 9.64 11.57
C TYR A 61 3.54 9.89 12.76
N ASP A 62 3.57 11.10 13.32
CA ASP A 62 4.36 11.39 14.53
C ASP A 62 3.93 10.52 15.73
N SER A 63 2.69 9.97 15.72
CA SER A 63 2.14 9.13 16.79
C SER A 63 1.50 7.83 16.27
N TYR A 64 1.84 7.40 15.06
CA TYR A 64 1.26 6.24 14.39
C TYR A 64 1.59 4.94 15.13
N GLU A 65 0.59 4.08 15.33
CA GLU A 65 0.73 2.74 15.91
C GLU A 65 0.06 1.71 15.01
N MET A 66 0.85 0.80 14.46
CA MET A 66 0.38 -0.23 13.56
C MET A 66 -0.39 -1.33 14.30
N TYR A 67 -1.46 -1.85 13.66
CA TYR A 67 -2.24 -2.98 14.16
C TYR A 67 -2.82 -2.82 15.58
N VAL A 68 -3.15 -1.60 16.00
CA VAL A 68 -3.72 -1.32 17.33
C VAL A 68 -4.90 -2.24 17.66
N GLN A 69 -5.78 -2.52 16.69
CA GLN A 69 -6.95 -3.38 16.88
C GLN A 69 -6.63 -4.87 17.08
N ALA A 70 -5.40 -5.30 16.78
CA ALA A 70 -4.97 -6.69 16.83
C ALA A 70 -3.78 -6.91 17.78
N ASP A 71 -3.58 -6.03 18.78
CA ASP A 71 -2.47 -6.07 19.74
C ASP A 71 -1.09 -6.21 19.04
N GLY A 72 -0.89 -5.48 17.93
CA GLY A 72 0.34 -5.53 17.13
C GLY A 72 0.47 -6.74 16.21
N LEU A 73 -0.53 -7.62 16.16
CA LEU A 73 -0.54 -8.78 15.28
C LEU A 73 -1.23 -8.47 13.95
N GLU A 74 -0.79 -9.13 12.91
CA GLU A 74 -1.43 -9.06 11.60
C GLU A 74 -2.87 -9.58 11.63
N GLN A 75 -3.77 -8.91 10.90
CA GLN A 75 -5.16 -9.34 10.78
C GLN A 75 -5.32 -10.62 9.97
N ASN A 76 -6.17 -11.52 10.46
CA ASN A 76 -6.58 -12.67 9.70
C ASN A 76 -7.68 -12.31 8.69
N THR A 77 -7.63 -12.91 7.52
CA THR A 77 -8.66 -12.85 6.50
C THR A 77 -9.48 -14.12 6.51
N PHE A 78 -10.82 -13.98 6.46
CA PHE A 78 -11.73 -15.11 6.39
C PHE A 78 -11.95 -15.52 4.93
N ASN A 79 -11.76 -16.80 4.64
CA ASN A 79 -12.11 -17.37 3.34
C ASN A 79 -13.52 -17.99 3.44
N SER A 80 -14.52 -17.34 2.83
CA SER A 80 -15.91 -17.78 2.87
C SER A 80 -16.15 -19.11 2.15
N THR A 81 -15.29 -19.48 1.20
CA THR A 81 -15.41 -20.73 0.44
C THR A 81 -14.91 -21.94 1.24
N SER A 82 -13.77 -21.81 1.92
CA SER A 82 -13.19 -22.89 2.75
C SER A 82 -13.67 -22.89 4.19
N GLY A 83 -14.27 -21.78 4.66
CA GLY A 83 -14.63 -21.59 6.08
C GLY A 83 -13.43 -21.39 7.02
N THR A 84 -12.24 -21.12 6.48
CA THR A 84 -10.99 -20.98 7.24
C THR A 84 -10.59 -19.52 7.41
N SER A 85 -9.89 -19.23 8.51
CA SER A 85 -9.24 -17.94 8.77
C SER A 85 -7.74 -18.11 8.63
N GLU A 86 -7.09 -17.20 7.90
CA GLU A 86 -5.67 -17.27 7.60
C GLU A 86 -5.07 -15.87 7.62
N ALA A 87 -3.82 -15.74 8.02
CA ALA A 87 -3.10 -14.46 7.99
C ALA A 87 -3.11 -13.86 6.58
N ARG A 88 -3.29 -12.53 6.47
CA ARG A 88 -3.32 -11.83 5.19
C ARG A 88 -2.02 -12.04 4.42
N SER A 89 -0.87 -11.88 5.06
CA SER A 89 0.44 -12.10 4.46
C SER A 89 0.57 -13.48 3.82
N LYS A 90 0.05 -14.53 4.50
CA LYS A 90 0.13 -15.90 3.97
C LYS A 90 -0.69 -16.06 2.69
N ARG A 91 -1.87 -15.43 2.61
CA ARG A 91 -2.66 -15.44 1.37
C ARG A 91 -1.95 -14.68 0.26
N ILE A 92 -1.40 -13.49 0.55
CA ILE A 92 -0.70 -12.68 -0.46
C ILE A 92 0.53 -13.42 -0.98
N VAL A 93 1.34 -14.00 -0.09
CA VAL A 93 2.52 -14.79 -0.50
C VAL A 93 2.11 -16.02 -1.31
N SER A 94 1.04 -16.71 -0.91
CA SER A 94 0.52 -17.87 -1.67
C SER A 94 0.11 -17.46 -3.07
N TRP A 95 -0.58 -16.32 -3.22
CA TRP A 95 -0.96 -15.79 -4.53
C TRP A 95 0.25 -15.39 -5.37
N LEU A 96 1.23 -14.73 -4.79
CA LEU A 96 2.47 -14.38 -5.48
C LEU A 96 3.22 -15.62 -5.96
N CYS A 97 3.22 -16.70 -5.17
CA CYS A 97 3.86 -17.97 -5.52
C CYS A 97 3.11 -18.78 -6.59
N GLU A 98 1.91 -18.39 -7.00
CA GLU A 98 1.24 -18.99 -8.17
C GLU A 98 1.89 -18.59 -9.49
N TYR A 99 2.74 -17.56 -9.46
CA TYR A 99 3.49 -17.10 -10.63
C TYR A 99 4.88 -17.71 -10.64
N ASP A 100 5.48 -17.74 -11.84
CA ASP A 100 6.81 -18.36 -12.05
C ASP A 100 7.91 -17.44 -11.49
N LEU A 101 8.08 -17.49 -10.17
CA LEU A 101 9.12 -16.75 -9.48
C LEU A 101 10.49 -17.41 -9.70
N PRO A 102 11.57 -16.63 -9.82
CA PRO A 102 12.93 -17.17 -9.77
C PRO A 102 13.15 -18.00 -8.51
N SER A 103 13.96 -19.06 -8.58
CA SER A 103 14.26 -19.92 -7.42
C SER A 103 15.10 -19.22 -6.34
N THR A 104 15.73 -18.12 -6.69
CA THR A 104 16.52 -17.23 -5.81
C THR A 104 16.34 -15.80 -6.26
N GLY A 105 16.45 -14.84 -5.36
CA GLY A 105 16.33 -13.43 -5.73
C GLY A 105 16.37 -12.49 -4.54
N THR A 106 16.03 -11.25 -4.81
CA THR A 106 15.94 -10.17 -3.82
C THR A 106 14.53 -9.60 -3.81
N LEU A 107 13.99 -9.35 -2.61
CA LEU A 107 12.66 -8.74 -2.44
C LEU A 107 12.75 -7.51 -1.54
N LEU A 108 12.11 -6.42 -1.99
CA LEU A 108 11.87 -5.21 -1.21
C LEU A 108 10.40 -5.13 -0.82
N ASP A 109 10.15 -4.94 0.47
CA ASP A 109 8.83 -4.63 1.03
C ASP A 109 8.76 -3.14 1.41
N ILE A 110 7.98 -2.37 0.66
CA ILE A 110 7.80 -0.93 0.87
C ILE A 110 6.62 -0.70 1.80
N GLY A 111 6.86 -0.06 2.95
CA GLY A 111 5.89 0.03 4.03
C GLY A 111 5.82 -1.30 4.80
N CYS A 112 6.97 -1.89 5.09
CA CYS A 112 7.06 -3.26 5.63
C CYS A 112 6.51 -3.40 7.05
N GLY A 113 6.29 -2.30 7.75
CA GLY A 113 5.78 -2.30 9.11
C GLY A 113 6.58 -3.17 10.07
N ASN A 114 5.89 -4.05 10.79
CA ASN A 114 6.53 -5.02 11.68
C ASN A 114 7.10 -6.25 10.96
N GLY A 115 7.07 -6.29 9.63
CA GLY A 115 7.65 -7.35 8.82
C GLY A 115 6.81 -8.62 8.68
N ALA A 116 5.51 -8.58 8.95
CA ALA A 116 4.63 -9.77 8.86
C ALA A 116 4.69 -10.43 7.47
N PHE A 117 4.69 -9.64 6.39
CA PHE A 117 4.85 -10.16 5.04
C PHE A 117 6.24 -10.76 4.82
N LEU A 118 7.30 -10.04 5.21
CA LEU A 118 8.69 -10.51 5.08
C LEU A 118 8.91 -11.85 5.80
N LYS A 119 8.37 -11.98 7.01
CA LYS A 119 8.44 -13.22 7.79
C LYS A 119 7.79 -14.38 7.06
N THR A 120 6.55 -14.18 6.59
CA THR A 120 5.80 -15.20 5.86
C THR A 120 6.48 -15.58 4.55
N PHE A 121 6.99 -14.58 3.82
CA PHE A 121 7.71 -14.82 2.57
C PHE A 121 9.02 -15.59 2.81
N SER A 122 9.78 -15.24 3.85
CA SER A 122 11.01 -15.95 4.24
C SER A 122 10.78 -17.43 4.55
N ASP A 123 9.68 -17.74 5.22
CA ASP A 123 9.35 -19.12 5.60
C ASP A 123 9.01 -19.99 4.38
N LEU A 124 8.36 -19.41 3.37
CA LEU A 124 7.93 -20.11 2.15
C LEU A 124 8.99 -20.08 1.03
N ASN A 125 9.86 -19.07 1.01
CA ASN A 125 10.86 -18.83 -0.03
C ASN A 125 12.27 -18.60 0.58
N PRO A 126 12.87 -19.63 1.16
CA PRO A 126 14.08 -19.48 1.99
C PRO A 126 15.35 -19.08 1.22
N ASN A 127 15.28 -18.99 -0.11
CA ASN A 127 16.42 -18.64 -0.96
C ASN A 127 16.42 -17.17 -1.41
N TYR A 128 15.47 -16.36 -0.92
CA TYR A 128 15.44 -14.93 -1.20
C TYR A 128 16.16 -14.14 -0.12
N ASP A 129 16.85 -13.08 -0.52
CA ASP A 129 17.33 -12.05 0.37
C ASP A 129 16.28 -10.94 0.46
N LEU A 130 15.90 -10.54 1.67
CA LEU A 130 14.77 -9.66 1.93
C LEU A 130 15.25 -8.31 2.47
N VAL A 131 14.56 -7.26 2.07
CA VAL A 131 14.82 -5.88 2.51
C VAL A 131 13.50 -5.25 2.92
N GLY A 132 13.46 -4.62 4.08
CA GLY A 132 12.35 -3.79 4.53
C GLY A 132 12.66 -2.31 4.33
N LEU A 133 11.68 -1.54 3.86
CA LEU A 133 11.71 -0.08 3.78
C LEU A 133 10.50 0.47 4.55
N GLU A 134 10.76 1.37 5.51
CA GLU A 134 9.72 1.98 6.33
C GLU A 134 10.04 3.45 6.62
N LEU A 135 9.02 4.27 6.93
CA LEU A 135 9.18 5.69 7.23
C LEU A 135 9.69 5.95 8.65
N ASP A 136 9.54 5.00 9.55
CA ASP A 136 10.07 5.07 10.92
C ASP A 136 10.91 3.83 11.27
N ASP A 137 11.56 3.83 12.40
CA ASP A 137 12.44 2.73 12.86
C ASP A 137 11.88 1.96 14.05
N LYS A 138 10.62 2.16 14.41
CA LYS A 138 9.98 1.53 15.58
C LYS A 138 10.09 0.00 15.57
N HIS A 139 9.93 -0.61 14.40
CA HIS A 139 9.98 -2.06 14.22
C HIS A 139 11.32 -2.58 13.65
N LYS A 140 12.33 -1.72 13.53
CA LYS A 140 13.62 -2.09 12.92
C LYS A 140 14.22 -3.37 13.50
N GLN A 141 14.32 -3.47 14.83
CA GLN A 141 14.92 -4.64 15.47
C GLN A 141 14.11 -5.93 15.22
N GLU A 142 12.79 -5.81 15.20
CA GLU A 142 11.88 -6.92 14.89
C GLU A 142 12.08 -7.40 13.46
N VAL A 143 12.06 -6.49 12.49
CA VAL A 143 12.25 -6.79 11.07
C VAL A 143 13.64 -7.36 10.79
N GLU A 144 14.70 -6.77 11.35
CA GLU A 144 16.08 -7.26 11.18
C GLU A 144 16.30 -8.65 11.82
N SER A 145 15.46 -9.06 12.79
CA SER A 145 15.50 -10.40 13.38
C SER A 145 14.89 -11.49 12.50
N ILE A 146 14.11 -11.11 11.48
CA ILE A 146 13.49 -12.06 10.55
C ILE A 146 14.55 -12.75 9.72
N LYS A 147 14.44 -14.07 9.62
CA LYS A 147 15.35 -14.87 8.80
C LYS A 147 15.38 -14.34 7.35
N ARG A 148 16.57 -14.25 6.77
CA ARG A 148 16.81 -13.75 5.40
C ARG A 148 16.63 -12.24 5.19
N VAL A 149 16.14 -11.47 6.14
CA VAL A 149 16.22 -10.02 6.06
C VAL A 149 17.71 -9.62 6.16
N LYS A 150 18.16 -8.87 5.17
CA LYS A 150 19.53 -8.38 5.06
C LYS A 150 19.67 -6.95 5.56
N ASN A 151 18.68 -6.13 5.23
CA ASN A 151 18.68 -4.71 5.58
C ASN A 151 17.26 -4.26 5.94
N PHE A 152 17.21 -3.28 6.82
CA PHE A 152 16.04 -2.43 7.05
C PHE A 152 16.46 -0.99 6.81
N TYR A 153 15.75 -0.30 5.93
CA TYR A 153 16.00 1.08 5.60
C TYR A 153 14.90 1.99 6.15
N ASN A 154 15.32 3.07 6.81
CA ASN A 154 14.45 4.18 7.17
C ASN A 154 14.85 5.41 6.34
N CYS A 155 14.44 5.41 5.09
CA CYS A 155 14.78 6.46 4.13
C CYS A 155 13.78 6.47 2.97
N ASN A 156 13.92 7.45 2.07
CA ASN A 156 13.15 7.46 0.83
C ASN A 156 13.68 6.38 -0.14
N LEU A 157 12.79 5.83 -0.97
CA LEU A 157 13.10 4.81 -1.97
C LEU A 157 14.26 5.20 -2.89
N GLU A 158 14.36 6.47 -3.27
CA GLU A 158 15.39 6.99 -4.17
C GLU A 158 16.80 6.87 -3.57
N ALA A 159 16.92 6.86 -2.25
CA ALA A 159 18.21 6.73 -1.54
C ALA A 159 18.78 5.31 -1.56
N LEU A 160 18.00 4.30 -1.95
CA LEU A 160 18.51 2.94 -2.11
C LEU A 160 19.35 2.85 -3.40
N ASP A 161 20.53 2.25 -3.30
CA ASP A 161 21.38 1.97 -4.48
C ASP A 161 21.09 0.59 -5.11
N GLU A 162 20.32 -0.23 -4.41
CA GLU A 162 20.01 -1.61 -4.79
C GLU A 162 18.86 -1.70 -5.79
N SER A 163 18.80 -2.81 -6.51
CA SER A 163 17.68 -3.21 -7.35
C SER A 163 17.17 -4.59 -6.95
N PHE A 164 15.90 -4.86 -7.21
CA PHE A 164 15.18 -6.01 -6.67
C PHE A 164 14.49 -6.82 -7.77
N ASP A 165 14.34 -8.12 -7.55
CA ASP A 165 13.60 -9.00 -8.45
C ASP A 165 12.10 -8.93 -8.17
N ILE A 166 11.74 -8.63 -6.91
CA ILE A 166 10.36 -8.43 -6.48
C ILE A 166 10.30 -7.18 -5.61
N ILE A 167 9.34 -6.32 -5.87
CA ILE A 167 8.96 -5.22 -4.97
C ILE A 167 7.50 -5.40 -4.58
N VAL A 168 7.19 -5.24 -3.30
CA VAL A 168 5.81 -5.30 -2.81
C VAL A 168 5.43 -4.00 -2.12
N MET A 169 4.15 -3.62 -2.27
CA MET A 169 3.51 -2.51 -1.59
C MET A 169 2.15 -2.99 -1.07
N ILE A 170 2.04 -3.18 0.23
CA ILE A 170 0.81 -3.65 0.86
C ILE A 170 0.30 -2.54 1.78
N HIS A 171 -0.86 -1.96 1.46
CA HIS A 171 -1.41 -0.80 2.17
C HIS A 171 -0.43 0.37 2.30
N ALA A 172 0.22 0.72 1.19
CA ALA A 172 1.18 1.82 1.14
C ALA A 172 0.86 2.83 0.01
N LEU A 173 0.35 2.37 -1.15
CA LEU A 173 0.16 3.24 -2.31
C LEU A 173 -0.95 4.28 -2.11
N GLU A 174 -1.97 3.98 -1.32
CA GLU A 174 -3.07 4.89 -0.97
C GLU A 174 -2.63 6.12 -0.18
N HIS A 175 -1.46 6.07 0.44
CA HIS A 175 -0.84 7.18 1.19
C HIS A 175 0.06 8.06 0.32
N ILE A 176 0.37 7.63 -0.90
CA ILE A 176 1.34 8.30 -1.77
C ILE A 176 0.67 9.45 -2.53
N SER A 177 1.18 10.67 -2.32
CA SER A 177 0.63 11.90 -2.91
C SER A 177 0.76 12.01 -4.43
N ASP A 178 1.77 11.37 -5.03
CA ASP A 178 1.96 11.25 -6.47
C ASP A 178 2.24 9.77 -6.82
N PRO A 179 1.15 8.95 -6.89
CA PRO A 179 1.31 7.51 -7.09
C PRO A 179 1.93 7.16 -8.44
N VAL A 180 1.71 7.96 -9.48
CA VAL A 180 2.29 7.72 -10.81
C VAL A 180 3.81 7.89 -10.77
N GLN A 181 4.31 9.02 -10.24
CA GLN A 181 5.75 9.26 -10.13
C GLN A 181 6.43 8.28 -9.18
N TYR A 182 5.77 7.93 -8.10
CA TYR A 182 6.31 6.94 -7.15
C TYR A 182 6.50 5.57 -7.82
N LEU A 183 5.52 5.09 -8.58
CA LEU A 183 5.67 3.86 -9.35
C LEU A 183 6.74 3.96 -10.45
N VAL A 184 6.92 5.14 -11.06
CA VAL A 184 8.07 5.38 -11.97
C VAL A 184 9.40 5.27 -11.22
N SER A 185 9.49 5.73 -9.97
CA SER A 185 10.68 5.53 -9.14
C SER A 185 10.90 4.04 -8.81
N ILE A 186 9.83 3.31 -8.49
CA ILE A 186 9.89 1.85 -8.28
C ILE A 186 10.41 1.12 -9.52
N SER A 187 9.98 1.52 -10.73
CA SER A 187 10.44 0.87 -11.96
C SER A 187 11.96 0.93 -12.17
N LYS A 188 12.62 1.94 -11.60
CA LYS A 188 14.09 2.08 -11.65
C LYS A 188 14.81 1.18 -10.64
N LYS A 189 14.07 0.65 -9.66
CA LYS A 189 14.59 -0.25 -8.62
C LYS A 189 14.26 -1.72 -8.91
N LEU A 190 13.49 -2.01 -9.96
CA LEU A 190 13.25 -3.37 -10.41
C LEU A 190 14.32 -3.83 -11.38
N ASN A 191 14.77 -5.06 -11.20
CA ASN A 191 15.59 -5.77 -12.17
C ASN A 191 14.78 -6.05 -13.44
N GLN A 192 15.47 -6.31 -14.55
CA GLN A 192 14.80 -6.67 -15.80
C GLN A 192 13.95 -7.93 -15.62
N GLY A 193 12.64 -7.82 -15.92
CA GLY A 193 11.68 -8.90 -15.71
C GLY A 193 11.21 -9.05 -14.25
N GLY A 194 11.59 -8.13 -13.37
CA GLY A 194 11.13 -8.11 -11.99
C GLY A 194 9.63 -7.84 -11.87
N LEU A 195 9.07 -8.23 -10.74
CA LEU A 195 7.63 -8.15 -10.43
C LEU A 195 7.35 -7.07 -9.38
N LEU A 196 6.25 -6.34 -9.58
CA LEU A 196 5.69 -5.42 -8.59
C LEU A 196 4.33 -5.93 -8.15
N LEU A 197 4.18 -6.24 -6.86
CA LEU A 197 2.91 -6.57 -6.24
C LEU A 197 2.38 -5.33 -5.50
N ILE A 198 1.13 -4.96 -5.77
CA ILE A 198 0.43 -3.89 -5.07
C ILE A 198 -0.84 -4.45 -4.45
N GLU A 199 -1.08 -4.13 -3.17
CA GLU A 199 -2.34 -4.35 -2.50
C GLU A 199 -2.82 -3.07 -1.84
N VAL A 200 -4.07 -2.66 -2.14
CA VAL A 200 -4.70 -1.43 -1.62
C VAL A 200 -6.16 -1.69 -1.28
N PRO A 201 -6.78 -0.89 -0.39
CA PRO A 201 -8.21 -0.97 -0.12
C PRO A 201 -9.03 -0.78 -1.40
N HIS A 202 -10.10 -1.58 -1.53
CA HIS A 202 -11.04 -1.47 -2.64
C HIS A 202 -12.20 -0.55 -2.26
N LEU A 203 -12.26 0.64 -2.83
CA LEU A 203 -13.26 1.66 -2.53
C LEU A 203 -14.70 1.12 -2.54
N GLU A 204 -15.08 0.37 -3.57
CA GLU A 204 -16.46 -0.12 -3.72
C GLU A 204 -16.83 -1.22 -2.71
N LYS A 205 -15.84 -2.03 -2.28
CA LYS A 205 -16.06 -3.11 -1.29
C LYS A 205 -15.80 -2.67 0.16
N SER A 206 -15.11 -1.53 0.33
CA SER A 206 -14.80 -0.90 1.60
C SER A 206 -15.06 0.61 1.56
N PRO A 207 -16.31 1.07 1.36
CA PRO A 207 -16.61 2.47 1.13
C PRO A 207 -16.25 3.38 2.32
N PHE A 208 -16.12 2.82 3.52
CA PHE A 208 -15.66 3.58 4.69
C PHE A 208 -14.19 4.00 4.63
N ASP A 209 -13.42 3.47 3.68
CA ASP A 209 -12.03 3.88 3.41
C ASP A 209 -11.93 5.39 3.15
N ILE A 210 -12.94 6.01 2.54
CA ILE A 210 -12.98 7.46 2.33
C ILE A 210 -12.84 8.28 3.63
N LEU A 211 -13.22 7.71 4.78
CA LEU A 211 -13.12 8.37 6.08
C LEU A 211 -11.70 8.32 6.67
N ILE A 212 -10.79 7.56 6.09
CA ILE A 212 -9.40 7.47 6.57
C ILE A 212 -8.64 8.72 6.09
N THR A 213 -8.21 9.55 7.05
CA THR A 213 -7.67 10.89 6.77
C THR A 213 -6.39 10.86 5.94
N ASP A 214 -5.50 9.96 6.25
CA ASP A 214 -4.17 9.83 5.65
C ASP A 214 -4.14 8.98 4.37
N HIS A 215 -5.27 8.42 3.93
CA HIS A 215 -5.43 7.89 2.56
C HIS A 215 -5.75 9.05 1.61
N CYS A 216 -4.83 9.40 0.73
CA CYS A 216 -5.08 10.48 -0.24
C CYS A 216 -5.69 10.00 -1.56
N THR A 217 -5.53 8.73 -1.91
CA THR A 217 -6.15 8.15 -3.11
C THR A 217 -6.96 6.92 -2.74
N HIS A 218 -8.25 6.92 -3.12
CA HIS A 218 -9.16 5.79 -2.88
C HIS A 218 -9.34 5.01 -4.18
N PHE A 219 -8.78 3.81 -4.21
CA PHE A 219 -8.69 3.02 -5.43
C PHE A 219 -9.93 2.17 -5.69
N ASN A 220 -10.39 2.18 -6.93
CA ASN A 220 -11.13 1.08 -7.56
C ASN A 220 -10.22 0.39 -8.58
N LEU A 221 -10.68 -0.70 -9.19
CA LEU A 221 -9.85 -1.48 -10.11
C LEU A 221 -9.37 -0.64 -11.30
N GLU A 222 -10.23 0.18 -11.87
CA GLU A 222 -9.93 1.01 -13.04
C GLU A 222 -8.88 2.10 -12.72
N SER A 223 -9.01 2.79 -11.58
CA SER A 223 -8.05 3.80 -11.16
C SER A 223 -6.68 3.20 -10.84
N LEU A 224 -6.63 2.04 -10.17
CA LEU A 224 -5.38 1.33 -9.90
C LEU A 224 -4.69 0.89 -11.18
N GLU A 225 -5.42 0.26 -12.11
CA GLU A 225 -4.87 -0.12 -13.42
C GLU A 225 -4.37 1.10 -14.21
N THR A 226 -5.06 2.23 -14.10
CA THR A 226 -4.68 3.47 -14.78
C THR A 226 -3.36 4.02 -14.26
N VAL A 227 -3.17 4.05 -12.94
CA VAL A 227 -1.90 4.46 -12.30
C VAL A 227 -0.76 3.57 -12.78
N VAL A 228 -0.94 2.26 -12.74
CA VAL A 228 0.06 1.26 -13.11
C VAL A 228 0.44 1.39 -14.60
N LYS A 229 -0.55 1.52 -15.50
CA LYS A 229 -0.32 1.71 -16.93
C LYS A 229 0.40 3.04 -17.25
N LYS A 230 0.03 4.14 -16.57
CA LYS A 230 0.71 5.44 -16.71
C LYS A 230 2.17 5.39 -16.26
N SER A 231 2.47 4.56 -15.29
CA SER A 231 3.83 4.32 -14.79
C SER A 231 4.62 3.33 -15.64
N LYS A 232 4.07 2.92 -16.81
CA LYS A 232 4.69 2.03 -17.81
C LYS A 232 4.89 0.59 -17.35
N PHE A 233 4.21 0.15 -16.30
CA PHE A 233 4.15 -1.26 -15.96
C PHE A 233 3.17 -2.02 -16.86
N LYS A 234 3.46 -3.30 -17.05
CA LYS A 234 2.56 -4.24 -17.71
C LYS A 234 1.84 -5.07 -16.64
N ILE A 235 0.53 -4.99 -16.62
CA ILE A 235 -0.30 -5.75 -15.69
C ILE A 235 -0.29 -7.22 -16.09
N VAL A 236 0.13 -8.09 -15.19
CA VAL A 236 0.05 -9.55 -15.33
C VAL A 236 -1.31 -10.04 -14.85
N LYS A 237 -1.75 -9.56 -13.69
CA LYS A 237 -3.03 -9.87 -13.08
C LYS A 237 -3.52 -8.71 -12.23
N ALA A 238 -4.82 -8.46 -12.27
CA ALA A 238 -5.50 -7.59 -11.32
C ALA A 238 -6.78 -8.29 -10.85
N THR A 239 -7.08 -8.22 -9.57
CA THR A 239 -8.25 -8.88 -8.97
C THR A 239 -8.73 -8.16 -7.73
N SER A 240 -10.02 -8.26 -7.45
CA SER A 240 -10.66 -7.78 -6.22
C SER A 240 -11.24 -8.93 -5.37
N ASP A 241 -10.95 -10.18 -5.72
CA ASP A 241 -11.62 -11.35 -5.15
C ASP A 241 -10.68 -12.22 -4.31
N TYR A 242 -9.38 -11.92 -4.34
CA TYR A 242 -8.39 -12.75 -3.65
C TYR A 242 -8.33 -12.45 -2.15
N ILE A 243 -8.15 -11.18 -1.81
CA ILE A 243 -8.25 -10.70 -0.42
C ILE A 243 -9.57 -9.91 -0.28
N PRO A 244 -10.42 -10.23 0.72
CA PRO A 244 -11.69 -9.53 0.91
C PRO A 244 -11.49 -8.03 1.14
N LYS A 245 -12.22 -7.19 0.39
CA LYS A 245 -12.20 -5.73 0.44
C LYS A 245 -10.91 -5.08 -0.07
N GLU A 246 -10.04 -5.84 -0.72
CA GLU A 246 -8.78 -5.34 -1.27
C GLU A 246 -8.75 -5.48 -2.80
N LEU A 247 -7.88 -4.71 -3.41
CA LEU A 247 -7.43 -4.86 -4.80
C LEU A 247 -6.00 -5.39 -4.76
N SER A 248 -5.77 -6.52 -5.42
CA SER A 248 -4.46 -7.11 -5.60
C SER A 248 -4.05 -7.02 -7.07
N LEU A 249 -2.85 -6.50 -7.36
CA LEU A 249 -2.30 -6.31 -8.69
C LEU A 249 -0.85 -6.78 -8.75
N LEU A 250 -0.52 -7.50 -9.83
CA LEU A 250 0.82 -7.96 -10.18
C LEU A 250 1.18 -7.50 -11.59
#